data_559cf77c507f7a056a88665007fe14d6
#
_entry.id   559cf77c507f7a056a88665007fe14d6
#
_cell.length_a   1.000
_cell.length_b   1.000
_cell.length_c   1.000
_cell.angle_alpha   90.00
_cell.angle_beta   90.00
_cell.angle_gamma   90.00
#
_symmetry.space_group_name_H-M   'P 1'
#
loop_
_entity.id
_entity.type
_entity.pdbx_description
1 polymer ?
#
loop_
_entity_poly.entity_id
_entity_poly.type
_entity_poly.pdbx_seq_one_letter_code
_entity_poly.pdbx_strand_id
1 'polypeptide(L)'
;MKALGLIETRGMVGAIVAADIALKTAQVELINREHTKGGLVCIEFEGDVAAVKASVEAAVMAIKDMGVYVGSHVIPRPDDSVEKIIKRKLGASEQKEEVVEETKEEVKEEPKE
;
A
#
# COMPACT_ATOMS: atom_id res chain seq x y z
N MET A 1 5.22 -13.44 8.14
CA MET A 1 5.44 -12.06 7.69
C MET A 1 5.35 -11.13 8.90
N LYS A 2 5.86 -9.92 8.74
CA LYS A 2 5.83 -8.96 9.81
C LYS A 2 4.42 -8.45 10.02
N ALA A 3 4.22 -7.63 11.04
CA ALA A 3 2.92 -7.04 11.28
C ALA A 3 2.49 -6.23 10.07
N LEU A 4 1.20 -6.24 9.81
CA LEU A 4 0.65 -5.61 8.62
C LEU A 4 -0.31 -4.50 9.02
N GLY A 5 -0.13 -3.33 8.42
CA GLY A 5 -1.03 -2.20 8.64
C GLY A 5 -1.75 -1.88 7.34
N LEU A 6 -3.04 -1.61 7.47
CA LEU A 6 -3.87 -1.28 6.32
C LEU A 6 -4.68 -0.03 6.63
N ILE A 7 -4.73 0.89 5.67
CA ILE A 7 -5.54 2.10 5.81
C ILE A 7 -6.23 2.33 4.48
N GLU A 8 -7.53 2.55 4.55
CA GLU A 8 -8.32 2.81 3.36
C GLU A 8 -8.87 4.23 3.42
N THR A 9 -8.73 4.95 2.31
CA THR A 9 -9.14 6.33 2.22
C THR A 9 -10.04 6.53 1.01
N ARG A 10 -10.79 7.63 1.06
CA ARG A 10 -11.56 8.06 -0.09
C ARG A 10 -10.68 8.99 -0.91
N GLY A 11 -10.15 8.46 -2.00
CA GLY A 11 -9.32 9.24 -2.91
C GLY A 11 -7.85 9.15 -2.64
N MET A 12 -7.07 9.54 -3.64
CA MET A 12 -5.61 9.39 -3.61
C MET A 12 -4.95 10.40 -2.68
N VAL A 13 -5.52 11.59 -2.56
CA VAL A 13 -4.90 12.62 -1.72
C VAL A 13 -4.80 12.13 -0.28
N GLY A 14 -5.88 11.55 0.24
CA GLY A 14 -5.85 11.02 1.58
C GLY A 14 -4.87 9.86 1.72
N ALA A 15 -4.78 9.03 0.69
CA ALA A 15 -3.87 7.90 0.72
C ALA A 15 -2.42 8.38 0.79
N ILE A 16 -2.08 9.40 0.03
CA ILE A 16 -0.71 9.92 0.04
C ILE A 16 -0.39 10.55 1.39
N VAL A 17 -1.34 11.31 1.95
CA VAL A 17 -1.11 11.91 3.25
C VAL A 17 -0.92 10.83 4.31
N ALA A 18 -1.77 9.80 4.28
CA ALA A 18 -1.66 8.73 5.25
C ALA A 18 -0.33 7.99 5.12
N ALA A 19 0.09 7.71 3.90
CA ALA A 19 1.35 7.02 3.67
C ALA A 19 2.53 7.85 4.17
N ASP A 20 2.52 9.15 3.88
CA ASP A 20 3.60 10.02 4.30
C ASP A 20 3.71 10.06 5.82
N ILE A 21 2.59 10.22 6.49
CA ILE A 21 2.60 10.30 7.95
C ILE A 21 3.03 8.97 8.55
N ALA A 22 2.52 7.87 8.01
CA ALA A 22 2.89 6.56 8.53
C ALA A 22 4.40 6.34 8.42
N LEU A 23 4.98 6.70 7.27
CA LEU A 23 6.39 6.48 7.04
C LEU A 23 7.26 7.41 7.90
N LYS A 24 6.73 8.56 8.28
CA LYS A 24 7.49 9.48 9.11
C LYS A 24 7.33 9.21 10.61
N THR A 25 6.31 8.45 10.98
CA THR A 25 6.02 8.21 12.39
C THR A 25 6.89 7.12 12.98
N ALA A 26 7.09 6.03 12.26
CA ALA A 26 7.85 4.91 12.77
C ALA A 26 8.47 4.16 11.61
N GLN A 27 9.31 3.20 11.94
CA GLN A 27 10.04 2.45 10.93
C GLN A 27 9.15 1.36 10.34
N VAL A 28 8.45 1.70 9.27
CA VAL A 28 7.61 0.76 8.55
C VAL A 28 7.94 0.85 7.08
N GLU A 29 7.59 -0.19 6.35
CA GLU A 29 7.86 -0.26 4.92
C GLU A 29 6.53 -0.25 4.18
N LEU A 30 6.39 0.65 3.23
CA LEU A 30 5.19 0.71 2.40
C LEU A 30 5.30 -0.38 1.34
N ILE A 31 4.32 -1.30 1.33
CA ILE A 31 4.42 -2.46 0.44
C ILE A 31 3.40 -2.43 -0.67
N ASN A 32 2.34 -1.65 -0.55
CA ASN A 32 1.34 -1.65 -1.60
C ASN A 32 0.43 -0.44 -1.51
N ARG A 33 -0.06 -0.05 -2.65
CA ARG A 33 -1.13 0.92 -2.78
C ARG A 33 -2.10 0.32 -3.79
N GLU A 34 -3.34 0.15 -3.38
CA GLU A 34 -4.29 -0.54 -4.22
C GLU A 34 -5.53 0.31 -4.40
N HIS A 35 -5.90 0.52 -5.66
CA HIS A 35 -7.15 1.19 -5.99
C HIS A 35 -8.27 0.17 -5.94
N THR A 36 -9.30 0.48 -5.17
CA THR A 36 -10.50 -0.35 -5.19
C THR A 36 -11.59 0.46 -5.85
N LYS A 37 -12.75 -0.16 -5.99
CA LYS A 37 -13.83 0.52 -6.69
C LYS A 37 -14.36 1.67 -5.87
N GLY A 38 -15.01 2.61 -6.54
CA GLY A 38 -15.65 3.72 -5.87
C GLY A 38 -14.72 4.81 -5.40
N GLY A 39 -13.54 4.90 -5.98
CA GLY A 39 -12.59 5.94 -5.60
C GLY A 39 -11.86 5.66 -4.31
N LEU A 40 -11.93 4.43 -3.81
CA LEU A 40 -11.26 4.08 -2.57
C LEU A 40 -9.84 3.62 -2.87
N VAL A 41 -8.94 3.94 -1.95
CA VAL A 41 -7.54 3.57 -2.08
C VAL A 41 -7.10 2.95 -0.76
N CYS A 42 -6.46 1.79 -0.85
CA CYS A 42 -5.92 1.12 0.32
C CYS A 42 -4.41 1.16 0.27
N ILE A 43 -3.77 1.56 1.36
CA ILE A 43 -2.33 1.48 1.47
C ILE A 43 -1.99 0.45 2.54
N GLU A 44 -0.90 -0.26 2.31
CA GLU A 44 -0.50 -1.37 3.16
C GLU A 44 0.98 -1.22 3.49
N PHE A 45 1.31 -1.42 4.75
CA PHE A 45 2.71 -1.39 5.16
C PHE A 45 2.97 -2.44 6.21
N GLU A 46 4.23 -2.78 6.37
CA GLU A 46 4.62 -3.80 7.33
C GLU A 46 5.79 -3.32 8.16
N GLY A 47 5.98 -3.98 9.28
CA GLY A 47 7.06 -3.67 10.20
C GLY A 47 6.80 -4.34 11.52
N ASP A 48 7.54 -3.93 12.55
CA ASP A 48 7.28 -4.40 13.89
C ASP A 48 5.91 -3.93 14.34
N VAL A 49 5.26 -4.73 15.18
CA VAL A 49 3.88 -4.47 15.53
C VAL A 49 3.72 -3.11 16.19
N ALA A 50 4.66 -2.72 17.06
CA ALA A 50 4.55 -1.42 17.72
C ALA A 50 4.70 -0.27 16.72
N ALA A 51 5.60 -0.44 15.76
CA ALA A 51 5.81 0.58 14.73
C ALA A 51 4.58 0.70 13.84
N VAL A 52 4.01 -0.43 13.44
CA VAL A 52 2.82 -0.41 12.59
C VAL A 52 1.65 0.24 13.31
N LYS A 53 1.46 -0.10 14.58
CA LYS A 53 0.38 0.49 15.36
C LYS A 53 0.53 1.99 15.44
N ALA A 54 1.73 2.46 15.76
CA ALA A 54 1.97 3.90 15.90
C ALA A 54 1.73 4.61 14.57
N SER A 55 2.19 4.00 13.49
CA SER A 55 2.05 4.61 12.16
C SER A 55 0.59 4.68 11.75
N VAL A 56 -0.17 3.61 11.97
CA VAL A 56 -1.59 3.60 11.61
C VAL A 56 -2.34 4.65 12.42
N GLU A 57 -2.08 4.72 13.74
CA GLU A 57 -2.79 5.67 14.58
C GLU A 57 -2.54 7.10 14.13
N ALA A 58 -1.28 7.44 13.89
CA ALA A 58 -0.96 8.81 13.49
C ALA A 58 -1.58 9.15 12.13
N ALA A 59 -1.50 8.23 11.19
CA ALA A 59 -2.06 8.49 9.87
C ALA A 59 -3.58 8.62 9.91
N VAL A 60 -4.23 7.77 10.69
CA VAL A 60 -5.69 7.79 10.79
C VAL A 60 -6.16 9.13 11.37
N MET A 61 -5.47 9.64 12.37
CA MET A 61 -5.86 10.92 12.93
C MET A 61 -5.86 12.02 11.88
N ALA A 62 -4.83 12.04 11.05
CA ALA A 62 -4.73 13.08 10.05
C ALA A 62 -5.81 12.95 8.99
N ILE A 63 -6.07 11.75 8.50
CA ILE A 63 -7.06 11.60 7.43
C ILE A 63 -8.48 11.74 7.95
N LYS A 64 -8.70 11.49 9.24
CA LYS A 64 -10.01 11.79 9.81
C LYS A 64 -10.29 13.28 9.79
N ASP A 65 -9.28 14.09 10.08
CA ASP A 65 -9.43 15.53 10.00
C ASP A 65 -9.75 15.97 8.59
N MET A 66 -9.24 15.27 7.60
CA MET A 66 -9.53 15.60 6.20
C MET A 66 -10.90 15.09 5.73
N GLY A 67 -11.54 14.26 6.53
CA GLY A 67 -12.84 13.72 6.16
C GLY A 67 -12.79 12.62 5.13
N VAL A 68 -11.64 11.95 4.98
CA VAL A 68 -11.50 10.93 3.94
C VAL A 68 -11.19 9.55 4.51
N TYR A 69 -11.31 9.38 5.81
CA TYR A 69 -11.04 8.09 6.44
C TYR A 69 -12.17 7.11 6.13
N VAL A 70 -11.81 5.91 5.69
CA VAL A 70 -12.78 4.85 5.44
C VAL A 70 -12.62 3.72 6.45
N GLY A 71 -11.39 3.25 6.63
CA GLY A 71 -11.15 2.16 7.56
C GLY A 71 -9.67 1.91 7.73
N SER A 72 -9.35 1.15 8.77
CA SER A 72 -7.96 0.79 9.02
C SER A 72 -7.91 -0.44 9.90
N HIS A 73 -6.78 -1.12 9.86
CA HIS A 73 -6.61 -2.31 10.69
C HIS A 73 -5.13 -2.62 10.83
N VAL A 74 -4.79 -3.25 11.95
CA VAL A 74 -3.45 -3.75 12.18
C VAL A 74 -3.57 -5.24 12.48
N ILE A 75 -2.81 -6.04 11.73
CA ILE A 75 -2.74 -7.48 11.97
C ILE A 75 -1.37 -7.76 12.55
N PRO A 76 -1.28 -8.04 13.86
CA PRO A 76 0.04 -8.16 14.50
C PRO A 76 0.87 -9.30 13.95
N ARG A 77 0.23 -10.39 13.60
CA ARG A 77 0.98 -11.55 13.12
C ARG A 77 0.17 -12.25 12.04
N PRO A 78 0.24 -11.74 10.79
CA PRO A 78 -0.51 -12.37 9.71
C PRO A 78 0.00 -13.79 9.48
N ASP A 79 -0.91 -14.66 9.09
CA ASP A 79 -0.53 -15.98 8.66
C ASP A 79 0.34 -15.87 7.41
N ASP A 80 1.32 -16.76 7.27
CA ASP A 80 2.22 -16.69 6.13
C ASP A 80 1.49 -16.76 4.81
N SER A 81 0.36 -17.44 4.76
CA SER A 81 -0.41 -17.55 3.54
C SER A 81 -1.03 -16.24 3.10
N VAL A 82 -1.14 -15.26 4.00
CA VAL A 82 -1.67 -13.95 3.64
C VAL A 82 -0.77 -13.26 2.63
N GLU A 83 0.51 -13.62 2.64
CA GLU A 83 1.46 -13.06 1.69
C GLU A 83 0.99 -13.27 0.26
N LYS A 84 0.25 -14.34 0.00
CA LYS A 84 -0.24 -14.61 -1.35
C LYS A 84 -1.25 -13.58 -1.82
N ILE A 85 -1.93 -12.94 -0.88
CA ILE A 85 -2.92 -11.92 -1.21
C ILE A 85 -2.29 -10.55 -1.31
N ILE A 86 -1.23 -10.32 -0.55
CA ILE A 86 -0.57 -9.02 -0.53
C ILE A 86 0.22 -8.87 -1.81
N LYS A 87 -0.20 -7.93 -2.62
CA LYS A 87 0.47 -7.70 -3.90
C LYS A 87 1.51 -6.62 -3.70
N ARG A 88 2.73 -7.01 -3.44
CA ARG A 88 3.80 -6.07 -3.16
C ARG A 88 4.18 -5.33 -4.43
N LYS A 89 3.34 -4.39 -4.82
CA LYS A 89 3.51 -3.69 -6.09
C LYS A 89 4.55 -2.60 -6.05
N LEU A 90 4.69 -1.96 -4.89
CA LEU A 90 5.61 -0.83 -4.80
C LEU A 90 7.03 -1.33 -4.74
N GLY A 91 7.89 -0.73 -5.53
CA GLY A 91 9.27 -1.20 -5.61
C GLY A 91 9.42 -2.36 -6.56
N ALA A 92 8.65 -3.40 -6.36
CA ALA A 92 8.69 -4.54 -7.26
C ALA A 92 8.00 -4.22 -8.57
N SER A 93 7.02 -3.32 -8.52
CA SER A 93 6.27 -3.02 -9.72
C SER A 93 7.10 -2.29 -10.76
N GLU A 94 8.09 -1.54 -10.32
CA GLU A 94 8.91 -0.85 -11.27
C GLU A 94 9.68 -1.82 -12.13
N GLN A 95 10.29 -2.81 -11.48
CA GLN A 95 10.98 -3.82 -12.25
C GLN A 95 10.03 -4.58 -13.13
N LYS A 96 8.86 -4.87 -12.58
CA LYS A 96 7.89 -5.61 -13.35
C LYS A 96 7.41 -4.82 -14.54
N GLU A 97 7.20 -3.54 -14.36
CA GLU A 97 6.77 -2.71 -15.46
C GLU A 97 7.83 -2.62 -16.51
N GLU A 98 9.08 -2.53 -16.11
CA GLU A 98 10.14 -2.53 -17.09
C GLU A 98 10.15 -3.81 -17.88
N VAL A 99 10.02 -4.93 -17.21
CA VAL A 99 9.99 -6.21 -17.88
C VAL A 99 8.80 -6.30 -18.81
N VAL A 100 7.65 -5.87 -18.33
CA VAL A 100 6.44 -5.96 -19.12
C VAL A 100 6.54 -5.07 -20.33
N GLU A 101 7.10 -3.88 -20.18
CA GLU A 101 7.27 -3.01 -21.32
C GLU A 101 8.21 -3.57 -22.34
N GLU A 102 9.28 -4.15 -21.88
CA GLU A 102 10.17 -4.80 -22.81
C GLU A 102 9.47 -5.93 -23.53
N THR A 103 8.72 -6.71 -22.80
CA THR A 103 7.98 -7.80 -23.39
C THR A 103 6.93 -7.30 -24.36
N LYS A 104 6.23 -6.25 -23.96
CA LYS A 104 5.23 -5.71 -24.82
C LYS A 104 5.82 -5.18 -26.09
N GLU A 105 6.94 -4.54 -25.98
CA GLU A 105 7.57 -4.07 -27.17
C GLU A 105 7.98 -5.20 -28.05
N GLU A 106 8.46 -6.26 -27.47
CA GLU A 106 8.75 -7.42 -28.25
C GLU A 106 7.52 -7.98 -28.91
N VAL A 107 6.44 -7.99 -28.17
CA VAL A 107 5.21 -8.56 -28.67
C VAL A 107 4.52 -7.63 -29.63
N LYS A 108 4.47 -6.39 -29.29
CA LYS A 108 3.84 -5.45 -30.14
C LYS A 108 4.58 -5.23 -31.35
N GLU A 109 5.69 -5.33 -31.08
CA GLU A 109 6.43 -5.27 -32.13
C GLU A 109 6.21 -6.48 -32.67
N GLU A 110 5.19 -6.58 -31.88
CA GLU A 110 4.69 -7.27 -31.53
C GLU A 110 3.91 -7.24 -31.71
N PRO A 111 3.88 -6.94 -32.22
CA PRO A 111 3.36 -6.66 -31.78
C PRO A 111 2.95 -6.18 -31.59
N LYS A 112 2.99 -5.68 -31.60
CA LYS A 112 2.90 -5.05 -30.95
C LYS A 112 2.62 -4.95 -30.68
N GLU A 113 2.52 -5.10 -31.14
CA GLU A 113 2.38 -4.97 -30.38
C GLU A 113 2.17 -4.68 -30.37
#